data_385bb9b5563cf069b98c7a85b4fdd3ab
#
_entry.id   385bb9b5563cf069b98c7a85b4fdd3ab
#
_cell.length_a   1.000
_cell.length_b   1.000
_cell.length_c   1.000
_cell.angle_alpha   90.00
_cell.angle_beta   90.00
_cell.angle_gamma   90.00
#
_symmetry.space_group_name_H-M   'P 1'
#
loop_
_entity.id
_entity.type
_entity.pdbx_description
1 polymer ?
#
loop_
_entity_poly.entity_id
_entity_poly.type
_entity_poly.pdbx_seq_one_letter_code
_entity_poly.pdbx_strand_id
1 'polypeptide(L)'
;MKKVPTLSLALVVAGAMLVGLGVTTSGTASATEPRSSSPVPPPYQDRYNALRSQLSNFAALPGRTVPHSPTIIASGLEPANGNLMRPGVLNTNLLSTATTLAHRMKTLGETGVTIQVNFPLLLSSFPDSAEYTTFYRDIARVVHQEGLTLAVEQNPLFGNISTLPVASFYAGLTLQSYAAADHQMAQTVIDVMHPTYLSILTEPDTYTAVIHQPDINLNSPTIGAQFVNLVMDGLQKDGTLVGGGTGSWINPSYDQLLLAQTPIDYLDMHVFPIAQSDLSNMTSQVSSAAAAHKTIVVTECWLYKQSSGGTPLDNVQAAPDEQKIETYSFWEPLDQQFLTTMVRYARSKKFAFVSPFSTLNFFAYQTWTSALDAQSSQLVRAAFNQKVQAALSSGGLSAVGKTYQHLAA
;
A
#
# COMPACT_ATOMS: atom_id res chain seq x y z
N MET A 1 -5.10 17.96 35.35
CA MET A 1 -4.05 17.19 34.71
C MET A 1 -4.54 15.76 34.56
N LYS A 2 -5.09 15.41 33.38
CA LYS A 2 -5.49 14.02 33.05
C LYS A 2 -4.24 13.32 32.49
N LYS A 3 -3.87 12.18 33.11
CA LYS A 3 -2.77 11.33 32.64
C LYS A 3 -3.11 10.82 31.25
N VAL A 4 -2.29 11.16 30.27
CA VAL A 4 -2.30 10.54 28.95
C VAL A 4 -1.72 9.14 29.11
N PRO A 5 -2.41 8.08 28.68
CA PRO A 5 -1.83 6.74 28.74
C PRO A 5 -0.68 6.64 27.74
N THR A 6 0.48 6.21 28.23
CA THR A 6 1.64 5.85 27.41
C THR A 6 1.25 4.64 26.56
N LEU A 7 0.96 4.85 25.27
CA LEU A 7 0.73 3.75 24.32
C LEU A 7 2.06 3.06 24.04
N SER A 8 2.15 1.81 24.46
CA SER A 8 3.23 0.91 24.04
C SER A 8 2.98 0.49 22.59
N LEU A 9 3.79 0.99 21.68
CA LEU A 9 3.76 0.71 20.24
C LEU A 9 4.26 -0.73 20.02
N ALA A 10 3.37 -1.71 19.91
CA ALA A 10 3.69 -3.08 19.56
C ALA A 10 3.00 -3.48 18.24
N LEU A 11 3.52 -2.98 17.11
CA LEU A 11 3.10 -3.43 15.79
C LEU A 11 3.95 -4.64 15.38
N VAL A 12 3.43 -5.85 15.56
CA VAL A 12 4.01 -7.06 14.99
C VAL A 12 3.43 -7.29 13.61
N VAL A 13 3.98 -6.62 12.60
CA VAL A 13 3.78 -7.03 11.20
C VAL A 13 4.63 -8.28 10.99
N ALA A 14 4.01 -9.44 11.14
CA ALA A 14 4.64 -10.73 10.87
C ALA A 14 4.75 -10.95 9.35
N GLY A 15 5.78 -10.37 8.73
CA GLY A 15 6.22 -10.80 7.41
C GLY A 15 6.62 -12.28 7.49
N ALA A 16 5.90 -13.18 6.87
CA ALA A 16 6.28 -14.58 6.85
C ALA A 16 7.48 -14.78 5.92
N MET A 17 8.55 -15.37 6.43
CA MET A 17 9.65 -15.88 5.60
C MET A 17 9.11 -16.88 4.59
N LEU A 18 9.36 -16.66 3.33
CA LEU A 18 9.29 -17.65 2.27
C LEU A 18 10.50 -18.55 2.38
N VAL A 19 10.45 -19.55 3.26
CA VAL A 19 11.45 -20.62 3.29
C VAL A 19 11.02 -21.65 2.25
N GLY A 20 11.76 -21.74 1.16
CA GLY A 20 11.58 -22.77 0.16
C GLY A 20 12.00 -24.13 0.71
N LEU A 21 11.04 -25.01 0.98
CA LEU A 21 11.25 -26.44 1.06
C LEU A 21 10.60 -27.06 -0.17
N GLY A 22 11.43 -27.51 -1.10
CA GLY A 22 11.00 -28.26 -2.26
C GLY A 22 10.45 -29.61 -1.83
N VAL A 23 9.15 -29.79 -2.02
CA VAL A 23 8.53 -31.14 -2.04
C VAL A 23 7.77 -31.25 -3.35
N THR A 24 8.30 -32.06 -4.25
CA THR A 24 7.64 -32.47 -5.48
C THR A 24 6.58 -33.51 -5.16
N THR A 25 5.32 -33.17 -5.27
CA THR A 25 4.24 -34.15 -5.44
C THR A 25 3.41 -33.75 -6.64
N SER A 26 3.52 -34.53 -7.69
CA SER A 26 2.71 -34.48 -8.90
C SER A 26 1.28 -34.94 -8.56
N GLY A 27 0.36 -33.99 -8.42
CA GLY A 27 -1.06 -34.22 -8.33
C GLY A 27 -1.77 -33.47 -9.45
N THR A 28 -2.42 -34.20 -10.36
CA THR A 28 -3.28 -33.65 -11.42
C THR A 28 -4.45 -32.87 -10.80
N ALA A 29 -4.40 -31.54 -10.91
CA ALA A 29 -5.49 -30.67 -10.47
C ALA A 29 -6.62 -30.69 -11.52
N SER A 30 -7.74 -31.24 -11.14
CA SER A 30 -9.02 -31.10 -11.85
C SER A 30 -9.49 -29.65 -11.82
N ALA A 31 -9.89 -29.12 -12.97
CA ALA A 31 -10.48 -27.79 -13.08
C ALA A 31 -11.77 -27.71 -12.22
N THR A 32 -11.71 -26.95 -11.15
CA THR A 32 -12.85 -26.76 -10.25
C THR A 32 -13.69 -25.57 -10.72
N GLU A 33 -15.00 -25.78 -10.88
CA GLU A 33 -16.00 -24.73 -11.15
C GLU A 33 -15.94 -23.55 -10.17
N PRO A 34 -16.49 -22.37 -10.53
CA PRO A 34 -16.46 -21.21 -9.64
C PRO A 34 -17.19 -21.54 -8.33
N ARG A 35 -16.46 -21.62 -7.24
CA ARG A 35 -17.01 -21.85 -5.91
C ARG A 35 -17.94 -20.72 -5.55
N SER A 36 -19.18 -21.06 -5.18
CA SER A 36 -20.07 -20.14 -4.46
C SER A 36 -19.32 -19.56 -3.25
N SER A 37 -19.47 -18.26 -3.02
CA SER A 37 -18.86 -17.59 -1.85
C SER A 37 -19.18 -18.37 -0.58
N SER A 38 -18.16 -18.67 0.22
CA SER A 38 -18.38 -19.30 1.54
C SER A 38 -19.34 -18.43 2.36
N PRO A 39 -20.29 -19.03 3.10
CA PRO A 39 -21.19 -18.25 3.95
C PRO A 39 -20.37 -17.42 4.94
N VAL A 40 -20.82 -16.20 5.19
CA VAL A 40 -20.15 -15.31 6.16
C VAL A 40 -20.30 -15.90 7.56
N PRO A 41 -19.21 -16.14 8.29
CA PRO A 41 -19.28 -16.71 9.63
C PRO A 41 -19.94 -15.74 10.62
N PRO A 42 -20.70 -16.25 11.62
CA PRO A 42 -21.40 -15.40 12.58
C PRO A 42 -20.55 -14.29 13.24
N PRO A 43 -19.28 -14.52 13.64
CA PRO A 43 -18.45 -13.47 14.24
C PRO A 43 -18.18 -12.27 13.31
N TYR A 44 -18.30 -12.44 11.99
CA TYR A 44 -17.99 -11.42 10.99
C TYR A 44 -19.24 -10.85 10.31
N GLN A 45 -20.45 -11.33 10.64
CA GLN A 45 -21.67 -10.99 9.92
C GLN A 45 -22.00 -9.49 9.98
N ASP A 46 -21.89 -8.88 11.15
CA ASP A 46 -22.21 -7.46 11.33
C ASP A 46 -21.20 -6.58 10.55
N ARG A 47 -19.91 -6.91 10.65
CA ARG A 47 -18.84 -6.24 9.92
C ARG A 47 -19.03 -6.36 8.41
N TYR A 48 -19.32 -7.55 7.94
CA TYR A 48 -19.60 -7.79 6.52
C TYR A 48 -20.77 -6.95 6.02
N ASN A 49 -21.87 -6.91 6.77
CA ASN A 49 -23.04 -6.12 6.41
C ASN A 49 -22.75 -4.61 6.41
N ALA A 50 -21.97 -4.11 7.38
CA ALA A 50 -21.55 -2.72 7.44
C ALA A 50 -20.71 -2.33 6.21
N LEU A 51 -19.68 -3.13 5.89
CA LEU A 51 -18.84 -2.91 4.73
C LEU A 51 -19.62 -2.99 3.41
N ARG A 52 -20.53 -3.94 3.29
CA ARG A 52 -21.44 -4.05 2.12
C ARG A 52 -22.28 -2.79 1.93
N SER A 53 -22.79 -2.21 3.02
CA SER A 53 -23.55 -0.95 2.97
C SER A 53 -22.66 0.22 2.53
N GLN A 54 -21.45 0.35 3.09
CA GLN A 54 -20.50 1.38 2.70
C GLN A 54 -20.08 1.24 1.23
N LEU A 55 -19.82 0.03 0.76
CA LEU A 55 -19.52 -0.24 -0.64
C LEU A 55 -20.67 0.14 -1.58
N SER A 56 -21.93 -0.02 -1.14
CA SER A 56 -23.08 0.44 -1.92
C SER A 56 -23.06 1.96 -2.11
N ASN A 57 -22.71 2.71 -1.05
CA ASN A 57 -22.53 4.17 -1.14
C ASN A 57 -21.36 4.53 -2.06
N PHE A 58 -20.23 3.83 -1.92
CA PHE A 58 -19.07 4.05 -2.79
C PHE A 58 -19.41 3.77 -4.26
N ALA A 59 -20.13 2.68 -4.54
CA ALA A 59 -20.52 2.29 -5.89
C ALA A 59 -21.46 3.30 -6.59
N ALA A 60 -22.05 4.22 -5.83
CA ALA A 60 -22.88 5.30 -6.37
C ALA A 60 -22.06 6.51 -6.85
N LEU A 61 -20.78 6.64 -6.43
CA LEU A 61 -19.93 7.80 -6.77
C LEU A 61 -19.37 7.80 -8.19
N PRO A 62 -18.99 6.67 -8.81
CA PRO A 62 -18.48 6.68 -10.17
C PRO A 62 -19.52 7.28 -11.13
N GLY A 63 -19.08 8.29 -11.86
CA GLY A 63 -19.87 8.83 -12.98
C GLY A 63 -19.91 7.86 -14.16
N ARG A 64 -20.33 8.36 -15.31
CA ARG A 64 -20.30 7.59 -16.56
C ARG A 64 -18.88 7.11 -16.85
N THR A 65 -18.71 5.82 -17.06
CA THR A 65 -17.40 5.22 -17.42
C THR A 65 -16.92 5.84 -18.74
N VAL A 66 -15.69 6.36 -18.73
CA VAL A 66 -15.03 6.84 -19.94
C VAL A 66 -14.36 5.63 -20.58
N PRO A 67 -14.82 5.15 -21.75
CA PRO A 67 -14.10 4.12 -22.49
C PRO A 67 -12.68 4.58 -22.80
N HIS A 68 -11.70 3.69 -22.68
CA HIS A 68 -10.29 3.97 -22.97
C HIS A 68 -9.68 5.09 -22.11
N SER A 69 -10.01 5.17 -20.84
CA SER A 69 -9.28 6.03 -19.90
C SER A 69 -7.79 5.62 -19.88
N PRO A 70 -6.85 6.58 -19.95
CA PRO A 70 -5.42 6.30 -19.86
C PRO A 70 -4.95 5.95 -18.44
N THR A 71 -5.87 5.68 -17.50
CA THR A 71 -5.54 5.32 -16.11
C THR A 71 -4.67 4.07 -16.09
N ILE A 72 -3.48 4.17 -15.53
CA ILE A 72 -2.60 3.03 -15.30
C ILE A 72 -3.20 2.17 -14.20
N ILE A 73 -3.40 0.89 -14.50
CA ILE A 73 -3.86 -0.11 -13.54
C ILE A 73 -2.64 -0.85 -13.02
N ALA A 74 -2.44 -0.80 -11.72
CA ALA A 74 -1.26 -1.29 -11.02
C ALA A 74 -1.64 -2.01 -9.74
N SER A 75 -0.68 -2.60 -9.08
CA SER A 75 -0.82 -3.05 -7.67
C SER A 75 0.52 -2.99 -6.92
N GLY A 76 0.48 -3.15 -5.61
CA GLY A 76 1.65 -3.10 -4.75
C GLY A 76 2.57 -4.32 -4.93
N LEU A 77 3.86 -4.13 -5.12
CA LEU A 77 4.86 -5.19 -5.15
C LEU A 77 5.29 -5.54 -3.71
N GLU A 78 4.41 -6.21 -2.96
CA GLU A 78 4.56 -6.45 -1.52
C GLU A 78 5.94 -7.00 -1.10
N PRO A 79 6.60 -7.94 -1.83
CA PRO A 79 7.93 -8.41 -1.45
C PRO A 79 9.03 -7.33 -1.52
N ALA A 80 8.79 -6.23 -2.23
CA ALA A 80 9.70 -5.09 -2.31
C ALA A 80 9.31 -3.94 -1.37
N ASN A 81 8.20 -4.07 -0.63
CA ASN A 81 7.81 -3.10 0.40
C ASN A 81 8.73 -3.22 1.61
N GLY A 82 9.46 -2.15 1.94
CA GLY A 82 10.43 -2.15 3.04
C GLY A 82 9.81 -2.51 4.39
N ASN A 83 8.56 -2.12 4.63
CA ASN A 83 7.85 -2.49 5.86
C ASN A 83 7.38 -3.95 5.89
N LEU A 84 7.31 -4.64 4.75
CA LEU A 84 6.88 -6.04 4.66
C LEU A 84 8.06 -7.01 4.49
N MET A 85 9.17 -6.59 3.88
CA MET A 85 10.33 -7.44 3.62
C MET A 85 11.24 -7.71 4.83
N ARG A 86 10.93 -7.17 6.00
CA ARG A 86 11.74 -7.27 7.24
C ARG A 86 13.18 -6.79 7.03
N PRO A 87 13.43 -5.48 7.01
CA PRO A 87 14.78 -4.94 6.90
C PRO A 87 15.76 -5.56 7.91
N GLY A 88 16.98 -5.85 7.44
CA GLY A 88 17.98 -6.63 8.16
C GLY A 88 18.02 -8.11 7.76
N VAL A 89 17.08 -8.58 6.89
CA VAL A 89 17.01 -9.97 6.39
C VAL A 89 16.95 -9.98 4.85
N LEU A 90 17.67 -9.07 4.20
CA LEU A 90 17.71 -9.00 2.76
C LEU A 90 18.44 -10.25 2.21
N ASN A 91 17.82 -10.95 1.24
CA ASN A 91 18.39 -12.16 0.66
C ASN A 91 17.97 -12.35 -0.81
N THR A 92 18.65 -13.25 -1.52
CA THR A 92 18.41 -13.53 -2.95
C THR A 92 17.02 -14.09 -3.25
N ASN A 93 16.38 -14.76 -2.30
CA ASN A 93 15.02 -15.28 -2.47
C ASN A 93 13.98 -14.17 -2.55
N LEU A 94 14.21 -13.06 -1.84
CA LEU A 94 13.33 -11.90 -1.85
C LEU A 94 13.28 -11.25 -3.25
N LEU A 95 14.44 -11.05 -3.88
CA LEU A 95 14.53 -10.54 -5.25
C LEU A 95 13.83 -11.48 -6.24
N SER A 96 14.06 -12.79 -6.13
CA SER A 96 13.41 -13.81 -6.97
C SER A 96 11.88 -13.81 -6.80
N THR A 97 11.40 -13.68 -5.57
CA THR A 97 9.96 -13.62 -5.28
C THR A 97 9.33 -12.35 -5.86
N ALA A 98 9.97 -11.20 -5.68
CA ALA A 98 9.50 -9.94 -6.25
C ALA A 98 9.50 -9.97 -7.78
N THR A 99 10.53 -10.57 -8.40
CA THR A 99 10.60 -10.78 -9.85
C THR A 99 9.43 -11.65 -10.36
N THR A 100 9.16 -12.74 -9.67
CA THR A 100 8.05 -13.63 -10.02
C THR A 100 6.71 -12.90 -9.91
N LEU A 101 6.52 -12.12 -8.85
CA LEU A 101 5.28 -11.37 -8.68
C LEU A 101 5.13 -10.27 -9.74
N ALA A 102 6.18 -9.51 -10.06
CA ALA A 102 6.15 -8.49 -11.12
C ALA A 102 5.75 -9.09 -12.47
N HIS A 103 6.32 -10.24 -12.83
CA HIS A 103 5.92 -10.99 -14.02
C HIS A 103 4.44 -11.41 -13.98
N ARG A 104 3.93 -11.84 -12.81
CA ARG A 104 2.52 -12.18 -12.63
C ARG A 104 1.59 -10.98 -12.75
N MET A 105 1.98 -9.84 -12.22
CA MET A 105 1.24 -8.57 -12.39
C MET A 105 1.11 -8.21 -13.87
N LYS A 106 2.19 -8.32 -14.65
CA LYS A 106 2.12 -8.14 -16.10
C LYS A 106 1.16 -9.12 -16.77
N THR A 107 1.17 -10.38 -16.36
CA THR A 107 0.27 -11.43 -16.87
C THR A 107 -1.21 -11.16 -16.51
N LEU A 108 -1.47 -10.47 -15.40
CA LEU A 108 -2.80 -9.97 -15.02
C LEU A 108 -3.30 -8.83 -15.93
N GLY A 109 -2.46 -8.26 -16.79
CA GLY A 109 -2.80 -7.12 -17.64
C GLY A 109 -2.46 -5.78 -17.00
N GLU A 110 -1.79 -5.77 -15.86
CA GLU A 110 -1.36 -4.53 -15.23
C GLU A 110 -0.37 -3.77 -16.12
N THR A 111 -0.43 -2.45 -16.02
CA THR A 111 0.44 -1.52 -16.76
C THR A 111 1.36 -0.71 -15.85
N GLY A 112 1.27 -0.93 -14.54
CA GLY A 112 2.12 -0.29 -13.53
C GLY A 112 2.32 -1.15 -12.30
N VAL A 113 3.18 -0.67 -11.40
CA VAL A 113 3.52 -1.29 -10.11
C VAL A 113 3.83 -0.19 -9.11
N THR A 114 3.40 -0.36 -7.86
CA THR A 114 3.83 0.48 -6.73
C THR A 114 4.86 -0.26 -5.86
N ILE A 115 5.92 0.43 -5.47
CA ILE A 115 6.95 -0.06 -4.54
C ILE A 115 7.08 0.94 -3.40
N GLN A 116 7.09 0.44 -2.16
CA GLN A 116 7.38 1.25 -0.99
C GLN A 116 8.87 1.14 -0.63
N VAL A 117 9.58 2.27 -0.74
CA VAL A 117 10.97 2.41 -0.31
C VAL A 117 10.99 3.21 0.99
N ASN A 118 11.25 2.53 2.10
CA ASN A 118 11.04 3.14 3.39
C ASN A 118 12.27 3.88 3.90
N PHE A 119 12.04 5.14 4.33
CA PHE A 119 13.06 5.93 5.02
C PHE A 119 13.45 5.26 6.36
N PRO A 120 14.74 5.07 6.68
CA PRO A 120 15.93 5.62 6.04
C PRO A 120 16.79 4.61 5.24
N LEU A 121 16.21 3.54 4.70
CA LEU A 121 16.92 2.38 4.12
C LEU A 121 18.03 2.72 3.12
N LEU A 122 17.88 3.77 2.31
CA LEU A 122 18.85 4.12 1.27
C LEU A 122 19.83 5.22 1.67
N LEU A 123 19.76 5.72 2.90
CA LEU A 123 20.73 6.70 3.38
C LEU A 123 22.07 6.02 3.67
N SER A 124 23.16 6.56 3.16
CA SER A 124 24.51 6.01 3.35
C SER A 124 24.95 5.90 4.83
N SER A 125 24.30 6.63 5.73
CA SER A 125 24.48 6.55 7.17
C SER A 125 23.69 5.43 7.84
N PHE A 126 22.77 4.76 7.11
CA PHE A 126 21.97 3.68 7.66
C PHE A 126 22.60 2.31 7.35
N PRO A 127 22.53 1.34 8.28
CA PRO A 127 23.12 0.01 8.07
C PRO A 127 22.62 -0.65 6.78
N ASP A 128 23.51 -1.32 6.07
CA ASP A 128 23.24 -2.11 4.86
C ASP A 128 22.62 -1.32 3.69
N SER A 129 22.67 0.02 3.74
CA SER A 129 22.04 0.90 2.72
C SER A 129 22.50 0.61 1.29
N ALA A 130 23.79 0.22 1.10
CA ALA A 130 24.31 -0.16 -0.21
C ALA A 130 23.65 -1.43 -0.77
N GLU A 131 23.32 -2.38 0.10
CA GLU A 131 22.62 -3.61 -0.27
C GLU A 131 21.16 -3.31 -0.63
N TYR A 132 20.48 -2.47 0.17
CA TYR A 132 19.12 -2.01 -0.14
C TYR A 132 19.09 -1.21 -1.45
N THR A 133 20.04 -0.32 -1.68
CA THR A 133 20.14 0.44 -2.93
C THR A 133 20.31 -0.51 -4.12
N THR A 134 21.15 -1.54 -3.99
CA THR A 134 21.32 -2.56 -5.01
C THR A 134 20.04 -3.35 -5.25
N PHE A 135 19.36 -3.78 -4.19
CA PHE A 135 18.09 -4.50 -4.27
C PHE A 135 17.02 -3.69 -5.01
N TYR A 136 16.80 -2.44 -4.62
CA TYR A 136 15.77 -1.60 -5.25
C TYR A 136 16.10 -1.24 -6.71
N ARG A 137 17.37 -1.02 -7.03
CA ARG A 137 17.81 -0.87 -8.43
C ARG A 137 17.50 -2.12 -9.26
N ASP A 138 17.75 -3.31 -8.70
CA ASP A 138 17.53 -4.57 -9.39
C ASP A 138 16.04 -4.84 -9.59
N ILE A 139 15.21 -4.52 -8.59
CA ILE A 139 13.74 -4.58 -8.72
C ILE A 139 13.23 -3.58 -9.76
N ALA A 140 13.68 -2.32 -9.73
CA ALA A 140 13.29 -1.33 -10.73
C ALA A 140 13.63 -1.79 -12.15
N ARG A 141 14.81 -2.39 -12.34
CA ARG A 141 15.21 -2.98 -13.62
C ARG A 141 14.23 -4.07 -14.08
N VAL A 142 13.79 -4.96 -13.17
CA VAL A 142 12.78 -5.98 -13.48
C VAL A 142 11.47 -5.34 -13.91
N VAL A 143 10.97 -4.36 -13.16
CA VAL A 143 9.72 -3.64 -13.47
C VAL A 143 9.79 -2.99 -14.85
N HIS A 144 10.89 -2.31 -15.17
CA HIS A 144 11.09 -1.69 -16.48
C HIS A 144 11.21 -2.72 -17.61
N GLN A 145 11.87 -3.87 -17.37
CA GLN A 145 11.97 -4.95 -18.35
C GLN A 145 10.61 -5.59 -18.67
N GLU A 146 9.71 -5.65 -17.70
CA GLU A 146 8.31 -6.08 -17.91
C GLU A 146 7.48 -5.01 -18.62
N GLY A 147 8.02 -3.81 -18.85
CA GLY A 147 7.30 -2.69 -19.45
C GLY A 147 6.20 -2.14 -18.56
N LEU A 148 6.40 -2.17 -17.25
CA LEU A 148 5.48 -1.64 -16.25
C LEU A 148 5.91 -0.22 -15.84
N THR A 149 4.94 0.67 -15.66
CA THR A 149 5.18 2.00 -15.08
C THR A 149 5.48 1.85 -13.59
N LEU A 150 6.57 2.44 -13.11
CA LEU A 150 6.98 2.38 -11.72
C LEU A 150 6.50 3.61 -10.96
N ALA A 151 5.71 3.38 -9.91
CA ALA A 151 5.45 4.35 -8.85
C ALA A 151 6.22 3.93 -7.59
N VAL A 152 6.83 4.89 -6.91
CA VAL A 152 7.53 4.68 -5.64
C VAL A 152 6.92 5.55 -4.57
N GLU A 153 6.64 4.97 -3.42
CA GLU A 153 6.30 5.69 -2.20
C GLU A 153 7.50 5.70 -1.26
N GLN A 154 7.82 6.89 -0.78
CA GLN A 154 8.84 7.09 0.23
C GLN A 154 8.17 7.41 1.56
N ASN A 155 8.03 6.39 2.40
CA ASN A 155 7.37 6.49 3.70
C ASN A 155 8.27 5.95 4.83
N PRO A 156 7.98 6.24 6.12
CA PRO A 156 8.87 5.84 7.21
C PRO A 156 8.88 4.32 7.43
N LEU A 157 10.03 3.80 7.83
CA LEU A 157 10.20 2.41 8.25
C LEU A 157 9.68 2.23 9.68
N PHE A 158 8.81 1.25 9.89
CA PHE A 158 8.26 0.96 11.21
C PHE A 158 9.30 0.30 12.12
N GLY A 159 9.57 0.92 13.26
CA GLY A 159 10.64 0.50 14.16
C GLY A 159 10.50 -0.88 14.79
N ASN A 160 9.28 -1.43 14.82
CA ASN A 160 8.97 -2.73 15.44
C ASN A 160 9.04 -3.92 14.47
N ILE A 161 9.25 -3.68 13.18
CA ILE A 161 9.33 -4.76 12.17
C ILE A 161 10.76 -5.02 11.69
N SER A 162 11.67 -4.10 11.97
CA SER A 162 13.07 -4.17 11.57
C SER A 162 13.94 -4.73 12.67
N THR A 163 14.99 -5.48 12.30
CA THR A 163 16.10 -5.83 13.18
C THR A 163 17.15 -4.71 13.25
N LEU A 164 17.00 -3.67 12.44
CA LEU A 164 17.88 -2.51 12.35
C LEU A 164 17.52 -1.45 13.41
N PRO A 165 18.44 -0.55 13.77
CA PRO A 165 18.26 0.42 14.86
C PRO A 165 17.40 1.63 14.44
N VAL A 166 16.19 1.40 13.93
CA VAL A 166 15.31 2.44 13.36
C VAL A 166 14.94 3.50 14.38
N ALA A 167 14.53 3.09 15.59
CA ALA A 167 14.16 4.03 16.65
C ALA A 167 15.32 4.95 17.06
N SER A 168 16.54 4.41 17.11
CA SER A 168 17.74 5.19 17.42
C SER A 168 18.07 6.16 16.29
N PHE A 169 17.77 5.79 15.04
CA PHE A 169 17.98 6.65 13.88
C PHE A 169 16.99 7.83 13.87
N TYR A 170 15.75 7.61 14.28
CA TYR A 170 14.76 8.70 14.38
C TYR A 170 15.00 9.62 15.57
N ALA A 171 15.71 9.15 16.60
CA ALA A 171 15.95 9.94 17.81
C ALA A 171 16.70 11.24 17.51
N GLY A 172 16.13 12.36 17.93
CA GLY A 172 16.73 13.69 17.79
C GLY A 172 16.62 14.31 16.39
N LEU A 173 15.85 13.71 15.45
CA LEU A 173 15.53 14.37 14.19
C LEU A 173 14.70 15.63 14.46
N THR A 174 15.06 16.71 13.78
CA THR A 174 14.23 17.92 13.61
C THR A 174 13.53 17.86 12.25
N LEU A 175 12.55 18.72 12.02
CA LEU A 175 11.91 18.80 10.71
C LEU A 175 12.94 19.05 9.58
N GLN A 176 13.91 19.93 9.80
CA GLN A 176 14.94 20.27 8.83
C GLN A 176 15.87 19.09 8.56
N SER A 177 16.36 18.41 9.60
CA SER A 177 17.27 17.27 9.42
C SER A 177 16.56 16.07 8.80
N TYR A 178 15.27 15.83 9.15
CA TYR A 178 14.46 14.82 8.52
C TYR A 178 14.24 15.13 7.04
N ALA A 179 13.77 16.33 6.71
CA ALA A 179 13.52 16.71 5.32
C ALA A 179 14.80 16.67 4.46
N ALA A 180 15.96 17.10 5.01
CA ALA A 180 17.23 17.01 4.31
C ALA A 180 17.67 15.55 4.05
N ALA A 181 17.45 14.65 5.01
CA ALA A 181 17.75 13.24 4.84
C ALA A 181 16.75 12.58 3.85
N ASP A 182 15.48 12.95 3.91
CA ASP A 182 14.44 12.45 3.02
C ASP A 182 14.66 12.93 1.57
N HIS A 183 15.13 14.18 1.37
CA HIS A 183 15.61 14.70 0.08
C HIS A 183 16.73 13.83 -0.50
N GLN A 184 17.77 13.50 0.30
CA GLN A 184 18.87 12.64 -0.14
C GLN A 184 18.36 11.27 -0.57
N MET A 185 17.42 10.71 0.17
CA MET A 185 16.84 9.43 -0.17
C MET A 185 15.96 9.52 -1.44
N ALA A 186 15.16 10.59 -1.60
CA ALA A 186 14.37 10.85 -2.80
C ALA A 186 15.27 10.97 -4.05
N GLN A 187 16.40 11.69 -3.93
CA GLN A 187 17.35 11.76 -5.01
C GLN A 187 17.95 10.39 -5.34
N THR A 188 18.31 9.59 -4.33
CA THR A 188 18.79 8.21 -4.54
C THR A 188 17.75 7.35 -5.25
N VAL A 189 16.47 7.43 -4.87
CA VAL A 189 15.38 6.73 -5.55
C VAL A 189 15.28 7.14 -7.01
N ILE A 190 15.33 8.43 -7.31
CA ILE A 190 15.29 8.94 -8.69
C ILE A 190 16.47 8.40 -9.49
N ASP A 191 17.69 8.53 -8.96
CA ASP A 191 18.94 8.17 -9.65
C ASP A 191 19.08 6.68 -9.95
N VAL A 192 18.55 5.81 -9.07
CA VAL A 192 18.78 4.35 -9.20
C VAL A 192 17.56 3.57 -9.67
N MET A 193 16.35 4.11 -9.48
CA MET A 193 15.11 3.41 -9.83
C MET A 193 14.40 4.03 -11.03
N HIS A 194 14.65 5.30 -11.35
CA HIS A 194 14.03 6.07 -12.44
C HIS A 194 12.50 5.90 -12.47
N PRO A 195 11.78 6.18 -11.35
CA PRO A 195 10.34 5.99 -11.29
C PRO A 195 9.62 7.04 -12.16
N THR A 196 8.44 6.69 -12.67
CA THR A 196 7.55 7.68 -13.29
C THR A 196 6.91 8.59 -12.24
N TYR A 197 6.56 8.01 -11.07
CA TYR A 197 5.93 8.70 -9.94
C TYR A 197 6.71 8.45 -8.67
N LEU A 198 7.00 9.51 -7.91
CA LEU A 198 7.60 9.44 -6.58
C LEU A 198 6.74 10.23 -5.59
N SER A 199 6.12 9.55 -4.64
CA SER A 199 5.36 10.17 -3.56
C SER A 199 6.24 10.30 -2.31
N ILE A 200 6.43 11.54 -1.83
CA ILE A 200 7.30 11.85 -0.71
C ILE A 200 6.56 12.12 0.61
N LEU A 201 5.24 12.22 0.55
CA LEU A 201 4.34 12.31 1.70
C LEU A 201 2.99 11.72 1.30
N THR A 202 2.53 10.67 1.99
CA THR A 202 1.27 9.98 1.65
C THR A 202 0.29 9.90 2.82
N GLU A 203 0.79 9.66 4.03
CA GLU A 203 0.02 9.51 5.26
C GLU A 203 0.66 10.33 6.39
N PRO A 204 0.42 11.64 6.48
CA PRO A 204 1.07 12.50 7.48
C PRO A 204 0.86 12.05 8.93
N ASP A 205 -0.27 11.42 9.24
CA ASP A 205 -0.57 10.83 10.54
C ASP A 205 0.31 9.62 10.85
N THR A 206 0.51 8.74 9.88
CA THR A 206 1.43 7.59 9.97
C THR A 206 2.88 8.07 10.17
N TYR A 207 3.34 9.05 9.37
CA TYR A 207 4.69 9.62 9.52
C TYR A 207 4.90 10.19 10.91
N THR A 208 3.96 11.01 11.39
CA THR A 208 4.03 11.61 12.74
C THR A 208 4.10 10.55 13.83
N ALA A 209 3.28 9.50 13.74
CA ALA A 209 3.21 8.45 14.73
C ALA A 209 4.46 7.56 14.73
N VAL A 210 5.02 7.26 13.55
CA VAL A 210 6.19 6.36 13.41
C VAL A 210 7.49 7.05 13.79
N ILE A 211 7.72 8.27 13.31
CA ILE A 211 8.94 9.04 13.59
C ILE A 211 8.94 9.53 15.03
N HIS A 212 7.79 9.91 15.54
CA HIS A 212 7.53 10.25 16.95
C HIS A 212 8.53 11.25 17.55
N GLN A 213 8.81 12.35 16.84
CA GLN A 213 9.65 13.44 17.30
C GLN A 213 8.80 14.70 17.55
N PRO A 214 9.06 15.47 18.63
CA PRO A 214 8.23 16.64 19.00
C PRO A 214 8.14 17.71 17.90
N ASP A 215 9.23 17.90 17.14
CA ASP A 215 9.33 18.92 16.10
C ASP A 215 8.79 18.44 14.74
N ILE A 216 8.40 17.15 14.61
CA ILE A 216 7.93 16.55 13.38
C ILE A 216 6.44 16.19 13.55
N ASN A 217 5.58 17.19 13.55
CA ASN A 217 4.13 17.00 13.57
C ASN A 217 3.55 17.21 12.17
N LEU A 218 3.72 16.22 11.31
CA LEU A 218 3.20 16.28 9.94
C LEU A 218 1.67 16.22 9.87
N ASN A 219 0.95 15.96 10.99
CA ASN A 219 -0.50 16.14 11.05
C ASN A 219 -0.93 17.60 10.86
N SER A 220 -0.03 18.55 11.11
CA SER A 220 -0.27 19.95 10.78
C SER A 220 -0.09 20.17 9.27
N PRO A 221 -1.13 20.63 8.54
CA PRO A 221 -1.01 20.89 7.09
C PRO A 221 0.12 21.86 6.74
N THR A 222 0.35 22.87 7.60
CA THR A 222 1.44 23.84 7.41
C THR A 222 2.81 23.21 7.54
N ILE A 223 3.00 22.32 8.52
CA ILE A 223 4.28 21.60 8.71
C ILE A 223 4.46 20.57 7.59
N GLY A 224 3.40 19.89 7.16
CA GLY A 224 3.45 18.99 6.01
C GLY A 224 3.83 19.72 4.71
N ALA A 225 3.24 20.88 4.43
CA ALA A 225 3.62 21.67 3.27
C ALA A 225 5.07 22.18 3.36
N GLN A 226 5.52 22.59 4.55
CA GLN A 226 6.92 22.96 4.78
C GLN A 226 7.88 21.78 4.53
N PHE A 227 7.53 20.60 5.03
CA PHE A 227 8.29 19.37 4.80
C PHE A 227 8.43 19.08 3.30
N VAL A 228 7.32 19.06 2.56
CA VAL A 228 7.31 18.81 1.12
C VAL A 228 8.17 19.83 0.37
N ASN A 229 8.08 21.13 0.72
CA ASN A 229 8.91 22.16 0.11
C ASN A 229 10.39 21.93 0.38
N LEU A 230 10.77 21.58 1.61
CA LEU A 230 12.16 21.27 1.97
C LEU A 230 12.72 20.05 1.24
N VAL A 231 11.91 19.00 1.08
CA VAL A 231 12.33 17.79 0.34
C VAL A 231 12.48 18.07 -1.15
N MET A 232 11.59 18.89 -1.72
CA MET A 232 11.61 19.17 -3.17
C MET A 232 12.61 20.26 -3.57
N ASP A 233 13.12 21.05 -2.63
CA ASP A 233 14.06 22.13 -2.93
C ASP A 233 15.38 21.60 -3.49
N GLY A 234 15.69 21.96 -4.74
CA GLY A 234 16.88 21.51 -5.45
C GLY A 234 16.87 20.06 -5.95
N LEU A 235 15.76 19.31 -5.77
CA LEU A 235 15.63 17.92 -6.22
C LEU A 235 15.73 17.82 -7.75
N GLN A 236 16.64 16.98 -8.25
CA GLN A 236 16.82 16.73 -9.68
C GLN A 236 15.88 15.60 -10.12
N LYS A 237 14.78 15.97 -10.77
CA LYS A 237 13.66 15.04 -11.06
C LYS A 237 13.93 14.06 -12.21
N ASP A 238 14.75 14.43 -13.18
CA ASP A 238 15.11 13.61 -14.36
C ASP A 238 13.91 12.95 -15.07
N GLY A 239 12.80 13.69 -15.16
CA GLY A 239 11.56 13.21 -15.77
C GLY A 239 10.60 12.51 -14.79
N THR A 240 11.01 12.23 -13.56
CA THR A 240 10.13 11.74 -12.49
C THR A 240 9.13 12.82 -12.07
N LEU A 241 7.87 12.48 -11.97
CA LEU A 241 6.85 13.31 -11.35
C LEU A 241 6.88 13.08 -9.83
N VAL A 242 6.98 14.17 -9.05
CA VAL A 242 7.04 14.11 -7.59
C VAL A 242 5.75 14.61 -6.99
N GLY A 243 5.14 13.81 -6.14
CA GLY A 243 3.84 14.08 -5.55
C GLY A 243 3.83 13.93 -4.03
N GLY A 244 2.69 14.27 -3.48
CA GLY A 244 2.37 14.07 -2.08
C GLY A 244 0.88 14.29 -1.86
N GLY A 245 0.37 13.82 -0.73
CA GLY A 245 -1.06 13.92 -0.42
C GLY A 245 -1.41 13.23 0.88
N THR A 246 -2.64 12.71 0.96
CA THR A 246 -3.14 12.13 2.21
C THR A 246 -4.08 10.94 1.96
N GLY A 247 -4.43 10.25 3.04
CA GLY A 247 -5.50 9.26 3.01
C GLY A 247 -6.90 9.90 2.97
N SER A 248 -7.88 9.16 2.44
CA SER A 248 -9.29 9.57 2.39
C SER A 248 -9.92 9.88 3.76
N TRP A 249 -9.29 9.44 4.85
CA TRP A 249 -9.71 9.71 6.24
C TRP A 249 -9.23 11.05 6.78
N ILE A 250 -8.30 11.73 6.09
CA ILE A 250 -7.76 13.03 6.48
C ILE A 250 -8.68 14.16 5.98
N ASN A 251 -8.74 15.24 6.73
CA ASN A 251 -9.52 16.41 6.32
C ASN A 251 -8.96 17.01 5.02
N PRO A 252 -9.79 17.22 3.98
CA PRO A 252 -9.34 17.68 2.67
C PRO A 252 -8.65 19.05 2.65
N SER A 253 -8.79 19.85 3.71
CA SER A 253 -8.05 21.11 3.85
C SER A 253 -6.53 20.89 3.85
N TYR A 254 -6.06 19.71 4.23
CA TYR A 254 -4.66 19.35 4.15
C TYR A 254 -4.18 19.36 2.69
N ASP A 255 -4.85 18.61 1.83
CA ASP A 255 -4.50 18.53 0.42
C ASP A 255 -4.68 19.85 -0.31
N GLN A 256 -5.69 20.65 0.09
CA GLN A 256 -5.88 22.00 -0.43
C GLN A 256 -4.65 22.88 -0.15
N LEU A 257 -4.08 22.75 1.05
CA LEU A 257 -2.87 23.51 1.41
C LEU A 257 -1.64 22.99 0.65
N LEU A 258 -1.46 21.67 0.52
CA LEU A 258 -0.38 21.10 -0.28
C LEU A 258 -0.45 21.59 -1.73
N LEU A 259 -1.62 21.49 -2.35
CA LEU A 259 -1.84 21.94 -3.73
C LEU A 259 -1.57 23.43 -3.94
N ALA A 260 -1.84 24.26 -2.92
CA ALA A 260 -1.66 25.70 -2.99
C ALA A 260 -0.24 26.18 -2.67
N GLN A 261 0.51 25.46 -1.83
CA GLN A 261 1.75 25.94 -1.23
C GLN A 261 2.99 25.12 -1.57
N THR A 262 2.84 24.02 -2.33
CA THR A 262 3.97 23.16 -2.70
C THR A 262 4.07 22.96 -4.21
N PRO A 263 5.28 22.66 -4.73
CA PRO A 263 5.49 22.43 -6.16
C PRO A 263 5.23 20.97 -6.59
N ILE A 264 4.37 20.21 -5.89
CA ILE A 264 4.03 18.84 -6.27
C ILE A 264 3.45 18.77 -7.68
N ASP A 265 3.81 17.72 -8.43
CA ASP A 265 3.32 17.51 -9.80
C ASP A 265 1.93 16.86 -9.83
N TYR A 266 1.59 16.06 -8.82
CA TYR A 266 0.32 15.37 -8.65
C TYR A 266 -0.08 15.27 -7.18
N LEU A 267 -1.36 15.04 -6.94
CA LEU A 267 -1.86 14.69 -5.61
C LEU A 267 -1.85 13.15 -5.47
N ASP A 268 -1.16 12.64 -4.45
CA ASP A 268 -1.29 11.23 -4.06
C ASP A 268 -2.49 11.06 -3.13
N MET A 269 -3.15 9.92 -3.21
CA MET A 269 -4.30 9.62 -2.38
C MET A 269 -4.32 8.15 -1.98
N HIS A 270 -4.42 7.88 -0.69
CA HIS A 270 -4.68 6.54 -0.17
C HIS A 270 -6.16 6.34 0.12
N VAL A 271 -6.71 5.18 -0.26
CA VAL A 271 -8.13 4.86 -0.08
C VAL A 271 -8.28 3.53 0.63
N PHE A 272 -8.49 3.57 1.95
CA PHE A 272 -8.71 2.39 2.77
C PHE A 272 -10.10 2.39 3.45
N PRO A 273 -10.41 3.29 4.40
CA PRO A 273 -11.77 3.36 4.91
C PRO A 273 -12.69 4.00 3.86
N ILE A 274 -13.91 3.53 3.85
CA ILE A 274 -14.96 3.98 2.92
C ILE A 274 -16.26 4.30 3.66
N ALA A 275 -16.17 4.76 4.91
CA ALA A 275 -17.31 5.33 5.60
C ALA A 275 -17.78 6.61 4.87
N GLN A 276 -18.98 7.10 5.16
CA GLN A 276 -19.56 8.24 4.45
C GLN A 276 -18.69 9.51 4.54
N SER A 277 -18.02 9.71 5.68
CA SER A 277 -17.06 10.82 5.87
C SER A 277 -15.85 10.70 4.94
N ASP A 278 -15.28 9.48 4.83
CA ASP A 278 -14.10 9.23 4.02
C ASP A 278 -14.41 9.38 2.53
N LEU A 279 -15.57 8.90 2.09
CA LEU A 279 -16.04 9.11 0.71
C LEU A 279 -16.28 10.58 0.39
N SER A 280 -16.76 11.37 1.38
CA SER A 280 -16.94 12.81 1.23
C SER A 280 -15.58 13.52 1.14
N ASN A 281 -14.62 13.14 1.98
CA ASN A 281 -13.26 13.66 1.93
C ASN A 281 -12.59 13.34 0.58
N MET A 282 -12.62 12.07 0.15
CA MET A 282 -12.10 11.63 -1.15
C MET A 282 -12.68 12.46 -2.30
N THR A 283 -13.99 12.72 -2.29
CA THR A 283 -14.65 13.53 -3.33
C THR A 283 -14.15 14.98 -3.30
N SER A 284 -13.91 15.54 -2.11
CA SER A 284 -13.36 16.88 -1.94
C SER A 284 -11.90 16.97 -2.39
N GLN A 285 -11.08 15.97 -2.06
CA GLN A 285 -9.69 15.86 -2.54
C GLN A 285 -9.63 15.84 -4.08
N VAL A 286 -10.47 15.00 -4.71
CA VAL A 286 -10.58 14.94 -6.18
C VAL A 286 -10.98 16.28 -6.79
N SER A 287 -11.92 16.99 -6.16
CA SER A 287 -12.36 18.32 -6.61
C SER A 287 -11.25 19.36 -6.47
N SER A 288 -10.50 19.32 -5.37
CA SER A 288 -9.38 20.22 -5.10
C SER A 288 -8.23 20.02 -6.08
N ALA A 289 -7.87 18.77 -6.38
CA ALA A 289 -6.86 18.45 -7.38
C ALA A 289 -7.27 18.96 -8.77
N ALA A 290 -8.53 18.74 -9.17
CA ALA A 290 -9.07 19.23 -10.43
C ALA A 290 -9.02 20.76 -10.53
N ALA A 291 -9.38 21.48 -9.45
CA ALA A 291 -9.31 22.94 -9.39
C ALA A 291 -7.86 23.46 -9.48
N ALA A 292 -6.90 22.73 -8.95
CA ALA A 292 -5.46 23.01 -9.04
C ALA A 292 -4.82 22.54 -10.35
N HIS A 293 -5.58 21.95 -11.27
CA HIS A 293 -5.08 21.34 -12.51
C HIS A 293 -4.02 20.25 -12.28
N LYS A 294 -4.14 19.52 -11.16
CA LYS A 294 -3.27 18.39 -10.83
C LYS A 294 -3.99 17.08 -11.05
N THR A 295 -3.25 16.10 -11.58
CA THR A 295 -3.77 14.74 -11.67
C THR A 295 -3.73 14.06 -10.31
N ILE A 296 -4.43 12.93 -10.19
CA ILE A 296 -4.43 12.07 -9.01
C ILE A 296 -3.70 10.77 -9.34
N VAL A 297 -2.84 10.37 -8.43
CA VAL A 297 -2.20 9.06 -8.35
C VAL A 297 -2.70 8.41 -7.07
N VAL A 298 -3.19 7.19 -7.13
CA VAL A 298 -3.56 6.39 -5.96
C VAL A 298 -2.54 5.29 -5.85
N THR A 299 -1.56 5.49 -4.98
CA THR A 299 -0.48 4.53 -4.77
C THR A 299 -0.89 3.38 -3.87
N GLU A 300 -1.90 3.59 -3.00
CA GLU A 300 -2.49 2.54 -2.19
C GLU A 300 -4.00 2.64 -2.08
N CYS A 301 -4.68 1.52 -2.28
CA CYS A 301 -6.09 1.37 -1.93
C CYS A 301 -6.42 -0.09 -1.60
N TRP A 302 -7.26 -0.30 -0.59
CA TRP A 302 -7.80 -1.62 -0.26
C TRP A 302 -9.02 -1.48 0.64
N LEU A 303 -9.90 -2.49 0.62
CA LEU A 303 -11.03 -2.54 1.56
C LEU A 303 -10.56 -3.08 2.91
N TYR A 304 -10.41 -2.23 3.91
CA TYR A 304 -10.13 -2.68 5.27
C TYR A 304 -11.32 -3.42 5.87
N LYS A 305 -11.07 -4.61 6.42
CA LYS A 305 -12.08 -5.45 7.07
C LYS A 305 -12.14 -5.21 8.59
N GLN A 306 -11.45 -4.21 9.08
CA GLN A 306 -11.40 -3.90 10.52
C GLN A 306 -12.64 -3.13 10.98
N SER A 307 -12.87 -3.06 12.29
CA SER A 307 -14.05 -2.40 12.84
C SER A 307 -14.09 -0.92 12.48
N SER A 308 -15.27 -0.42 12.14
CA SER A 308 -15.51 0.97 11.80
C SER A 308 -15.11 1.91 12.93
N GLY A 309 -14.40 2.98 12.60
CA GLY A 309 -14.29 4.17 13.45
C GLY A 309 -12.89 4.61 13.82
N GLY A 310 -11.84 3.92 13.40
CA GLY A 310 -10.46 4.37 13.53
C GLY A 310 -9.84 4.78 12.20
N THR A 311 -8.77 5.55 12.26
CA THR A 311 -7.86 5.70 11.12
C THR A 311 -7.22 4.35 10.80
N PRO A 312 -6.70 4.13 9.58
CA PRO A 312 -5.93 2.92 9.27
C PRO A 312 -4.82 2.64 10.30
N LEU A 313 -4.17 3.67 10.80
CA LEU A 313 -3.13 3.57 11.81
C LEU A 313 -3.66 3.05 13.15
N ASP A 314 -4.81 3.57 13.63
CA ASP A 314 -5.45 3.08 14.86
C ASP A 314 -5.84 1.60 14.72
N ASN A 315 -6.33 1.21 13.56
CA ASN A 315 -6.71 -0.16 13.26
C ASN A 315 -5.51 -1.10 13.19
N VAL A 316 -4.42 -0.69 12.56
CA VAL A 316 -3.20 -1.48 12.43
C VAL A 316 -2.50 -1.66 13.79
N GLN A 317 -2.55 -0.64 14.66
CA GLN A 317 -1.95 -0.72 16.00
C GLN A 317 -2.82 -1.48 17.02
N ALA A 318 -4.14 -1.35 16.91
CA ALA A 318 -5.05 -1.92 17.90
C ALA A 318 -5.22 -3.44 17.78
N ALA A 319 -4.93 -4.04 16.62
CA ALA A 319 -5.26 -5.44 16.37
C ALA A 319 -4.26 -6.17 15.45
N PRO A 320 -3.04 -6.47 15.92
CA PRO A 320 -2.09 -7.31 15.17
C PRO A 320 -2.70 -8.65 14.74
N ASP A 321 -3.62 -9.18 15.56
CA ASP A 321 -4.33 -10.44 15.28
C ASP A 321 -5.44 -10.28 14.23
N GLU A 322 -5.89 -9.07 13.94
CA GLU A 322 -6.94 -8.86 12.93
C GLU A 322 -6.42 -8.95 11.49
N GLN A 323 -5.12 -8.80 11.24
CA GLN A 323 -4.56 -8.93 9.88
C GLN A 323 -4.81 -10.31 9.25
N LYS A 324 -5.02 -11.35 10.05
CA LYS A 324 -5.38 -12.69 9.57
C LYS A 324 -6.74 -12.71 8.87
N ILE A 325 -7.67 -11.82 9.27
CA ILE A 325 -9.02 -11.81 8.70
C ILE A 325 -9.05 -11.44 7.22
N GLU A 326 -8.09 -10.63 6.76
CA GLU A 326 -7.96 -10.22 5.36
C GLU A 326 -7.78 -11.42 4.40
N THR A 327 -7.38 -12.58 4.93
CA THR A 327 -7.07 -13.76 4.12
C THR A 327 -8.28 -14.69 3.85
N TYR A 328 -9.45 -14.44 4.47
CA TYR A 328 -10.59 -15.36 4.40
C TYR A 328 -11.46 -15.15 3.16
N SER A 329 -11.82 -16.25 2.50
CA SER A 329 -12.50 -16.24 1.21
C SER A 329 -13.94 -15.70 1.25
N PHE A 330 -14.58 -15.61 2.41
CA PHE A 330 -15.90 -15.00 2.49
C PHE A 330 -15.88 -13.49 2.24
N TRP A 331 -14.71 -12.84 2.26
CA TRP A 331 -14.55 -11.44 1.88
C TRP A 331 -14.46 -11.21 0.36
N GLU A 332 -14.14 -12.23 -0.43
CA GLU A 332 -13.94 -12.09 -1.88
C GLU A 332 -15.03 -11.27 -2.60
N PRO A 333 -16.32 -11.43 -2.30
CA PRO A 333 -17.35 -10.65 -2.97
C PRO A 333 -17.26 -9.13 -2.70
N LEU A 334 -16.87 -8.76 -1.48
CA LEU A 334 -16.68 -7.34 -1.13
C LEU A 334 -15.40 -6.77 -1.76
N ASP A 335 -14.32 -7.54 -1.80
CA ASP A 335 -13.07 -7.13 -2.45
C ASP A 335 -13.25 -6.95 -3.95
N GLN A 336 -13.97 -7.84 -4.62
CA GLN A 336 -14.34 -7.70 -6.02
C GLN A 336 -15.17 -6.43 -6.27
N GLN A 337 -16.15 -6.14 -5.41
CA GLN A 337 -16.98 -4.94 -5.51
C GLN A 337 -16.13 -3.68 -5.28
N PHE A 338 -15.24 -3.68 -4.28
CA PHE A 338 -14.35 -2.56 -4.00
C PHE A 338 -13.45 -2.25 -5.20
N LEU A 339 -12.72 -3.24 -5.71
CA LEU A 339 -11.81 -3.07 -6.84
C LEU A 339 -12.54 -2.59 -8.10
N THR A 340 -13.71 -3.19 -8.39
CA THR A 340 -14.56 -2.77 -9.52
C THR A 340 -14.97 -1.30 -9.37
N THR A 341 -15.38 -0.90 -8.16
CA THR A 341 -15.81 0.47 -7.89
C THR A 341 -14.64 1.44 -7.96
N MET A 342 -13.50 1.08 -7.36
CA MET A 342 -12.31 1.94 -7.33
C MET A 342 -11.75 2.20 -8.75
N VAL A 343 -11.59 1.15 -9.55
CA VAL A 343 -11.13 1.29 -10.94
C VAL A 343 -12.12 2.11 -11.78
N ARG A 344 -13.43 1.88 -11.62
CA ARG A 344 -14.45 2.68 -12.31
C ARG A 344 -14.40 4.14 -11.87
N TYR A 345 -14.23 4.40 -10.58
CA TYR A 345 -14.11 5.75 -10.03
C TYR A 345 -12.87 6.44 -10.60
N ALA A 346 -11.71 5.79 -10.52
CA ALA A 346 -10.45 6.30 -11.06
C ALA A 346 -10.57 6.66 -12.56
N ARG A 347 -11.14 5.77 -13.37
CA ARG A 347 -11.37 6.01 -14.79
C ARG A 347 -12.36 7.15 -15.03
N SER A 348 -13.45 7.23 -14.26
CA SER A 348 -14.46 8.30 -14.41
C SER A 348 -13.91 9.68 -14.04
N LYS A 349 -12.94 9.75 -13.14
CA LYS A 349 -12.27 10.99 -12.68
C LYS A 349 -10.93 11.22 -13.35
N LYS A 350 -10.52 10.33 -14.29
CA LYS A 350 -9.28 10.44 -15.05
C LYS A 350 -8.03 10.44 -14.17
N PHE A 351 -8.00 9.60 -13.15
CA PHE A 351 -6.78 9.40 -12.36
C PHE A 351 -5.67 8.89 -13.28
N ALA A 352 -4.44 9.31 -13.03
CA ALA A 352 -3.30 8.84 -13.80
C ALA A 352 -2.95 7.38 -13.45
N PHE A 353 -3.13 6.99 -12.19
CA PHE A 353 -2.67 5.72 -11.65
C PHE A 353 -3.58 5.24 -10.52
N VAL A 354 -3.80 3.93 -10.41
CA VAL A 354 -4.50 3.29 -9.29
C VAL A 354 -3.86 1.95 -8.96
N SER A 355 -3.53 1.75 -7.68
CA SER A 355 -2.80 0.60 -7.16
C SER A 355 -3.45 0.02 -5.91
N PRO A 356 -4.12 -1.12 -5.99
CA PRO A 356 -4.46 -1.90 -4.80
C PRO A 356 -3.23 -2.37 -4.03
N PHE A 357 -3.35 -2.34 -2.70
CA PHE A 357 -2.27 -2.69 -1.79
C PHE A 357 -2.08 -4.21 -1.61
N SER A 358 -3.19 -4.95 -1.35
CA SER A 358 -3.12 -6.39 -1.01
C SER A 358 -3.08 -7.29 -2.25
N THR A 359 -2.00 -7.22 -3.00
CA THR A 359 -1.80 -7.95 -4.26
C THR A 359 -1.83 -9.47 -4.09
N LEU A 360 -1.36 -10.00 -2.96
CA LEU A 360 -1.34 -11.45 -2.71
C LEU A 360 -2.75 -12.06 -2.72
N ASN A 361 -3.77 -11.28 -2.39
CA ASN A 361 -5.17 -11.69 -2.46
C ASN A 361 -5.68 -11.93 -3.89
N PHE A 362 -4.98 -11.45 -4.91
CA PHE A 362 -5.28 -11.82 -6.30
C PHE A 362 -5.01 -13.28 -6.62
N PHE A 363 -4.16 -13.92 -5.84
CA PHE A 363 -3.71 -15.30 -6.09
C PHE A 363 -4.41 -16.31 -5.20
N ALA A 364 -4.70 -15.98 -3.94
CA ALA A 364 -5.34 -16.94 -3.02
C ALA A 364 -6.18 -16.27 -1.93
N TYR A 365 -7.06 -17.08 -1.38
CA TYR A 365 -7.75 -16.87 -0.10
C TYR A 365 -7.82 -18.19 0.66
N GLN A 366 -8.23 -18.13 1.92
CA GLN A 366 -8.41 -19.29 2.78
C GLN A 366 -9.88 -19.48 3.15
N THR A 367 -10.35 -20.73 3.13
CA THR A 367 -11.66 -21.03 3.71
C THR A 367 -11.60 -20.84 5.23
N TRP A 368 -12.47 -20.00 5.76
CA TRP A 368 -12.57 -19.80 7.19
C TRP A 368 -13.03 -21.07 7.89
N THR A 369 -12.44 -21.37 9.03
CA THR A 369 -12.93 -22.33 10.01
C THR A 369 -12.67 -21.78 11.40
N SER A 370 -13.50 -22.14 12.39
CA SER A 370 -13.29 -21.71 13.78
C SER A 370 -11.93 -22.16 14.32
N ALA A 371 -11.45 -23.33 13.90
CA ALA A 371 -10.13 -23.85 14.28
C ALA A 371 -8.98 -23.03 13.68
N LEU A 372 -9.10 -22.55 12.43
CA LEU A 372 -8.12 -21.68 11.81
C LEU A 372 -8.14 -20.28 12.46
N ASP A 373 -9.33 -19.75 12.70
CA ASP A 373 -9.51 -18.43 13.29
C ASP A 373 -9.02 -18.34 14.76
N ALA A 374 -9.03 -19.46 15.48
CA ALA A 374 -8.48 -19.57 16.81
C ALA A 374 -6.93 -19.58 16.85
N GLN A 375 -6.26 -19.72 15.70
CA GLN A 375 -4.80 -19.69 15.63
C GLN A 375 -4.24 -18.26 15.67
N SER A 376 -2.96 -18.15 16.00
CA SER A 376 -2.26 -16.86 15.94
C SER A 376 -2.25 -16.31 14.52
N SER A 377 -2.24 -14.99 14.39
CA SER A 377 -2.14 -14.29 13.10
C SER A 377 -0.96 -14.79 12.27
N GLN A 378 0.18 -15.06 12.92
CA GLN A 378 1.37 -15.57 12.25
C GLN A 378 1.14 -16.94 11.56
N LEU A 379 0.47 -17.88 12.23
CA LEU A 379 0.19 -19.22 11.66
C LEU A 379 -0.82 -19.13 10.53
N VAL A 380 -1.87 -18.33 10.69
CA VAL A 380 -2.88 -18.11 9.64
C VAL A 380 -2.24 -17.47 8.40
N ARG A 381 -1.40 -16.48 8.57
CA ARG A 381 -0.69 -15.83 7.45
C ARG A 381 0.34 -16.75 6.80
N ALA A 382 1.04 -17.59 7.56
CA ALA A 382 1.95 -18.59 7.00
C ALA A 382 1.21 -19.59 6.09
N ALA A 383 0.05 -20.09 6.53
CA ALA A 383 -0.79 -20.96 5.73
C ALA A 383 -1.34 -20.25 4.45
N PHE A 384 -1.71 -18.98 4.57
CA PHE A 384 -2.12 -18.15 3.44
C PHE A 384 -0.97 -18.01 2.43
N ASN A 385 0.24 -17.64 2.88
CA ASN A 385 1.40 -17.48 2.01
C ASN A 385 1.78 -18.75 1.26
N GLN A 386 1.61 -19.94 1.87
CA GLN A 386 1.80 -21.21 1.17
C GLN A 386 0.82 -21.38 0.00
N LYS A 387 -0.44 -20.99 0.17
CA LYS A 387 -1.45 -21.01 -0.90
C LYS A 387 -1.11 -20.02 -2.01
N VAL A 388 -0.68 -18.81 -1.64
CA VAL A 388 -0.22 -17.80 -2.59
C VAL A 388 0.95 -18.33 -3.43
N GLN A 389 1.95 -18.94 -2.79
CA GLN A 389 3.09 -19.53 -3.50
C GLN A 389 2.69 -20.63 -4.49
N ALA A 390 1.78 -21.52 -4.08
CA ALA A 390 1.24 -22.54 -4.96
C ALA A 390 0.50 -21.93 -6.16
N ALA A 391 -0.28 -20.88 -5.94
CA ALA A 391 -0.99 -20.17 -7.00
C ALA A 391 -0.03 -19.41 -7.93
N LEU A 392 0.98 -18.71 -7.39
CA LEU A 392 2.01 -18.04 -8.19
C LEU A 392 2.75 -19.04 -9.09
N SER A 393 3.09 -20.22 -8.57
CA SER A 393 3.80 -21.27 -9.31
C SER A 393 2.92 -21.91 -10.40
N SER A 394 1.62 -22.10 -10.16
CA SER A 394 0.68 -22.73 -11.09
C SER A 394 -0.01 -21.77 -12.06
N GLY A 395 0.11 -20.47 -11.86
CA GLY A 395 -0.67 -19.47 -12.60
C GLY A 395 -2.11 -19.32 -12.11
N GLY A 396 -2.44 -19.85 -10.92
CA GLY A 396 -3.76 -19.76 -10.34
C GLY A 396 -4.13 -18.33 -9.93
N LEU A 397 -5.44 -18.02 -9.99
CA LEU A 397 -6.00 -16.75 -9.53
C LEU A 397 -7.20 -17.02 -8.62
N SER A 398 -7.37 -16.19 -7.60
CA SER A 398 -8.60 -16.10 -6.81
C SER A 398 -9.76 -15.52 -7.65
N ALA A 399 -10.96 -15.50 -7.12
CA ALA A 399 -12.07 -14.81 -7.76
C ALA A 399 -11.80 -13.29 -7.87
N VAL A 400 -11.15 -12.72 -6.87
CA VAL A 400 -10.70 -11.31 -6.86
C VAL A 400 -9.66 -11.05 -7.94
N GLY A 401 -8.65 -11.92 -8.07
CA GLY A 401 -7.63 -11.81 -9.12
C GLY A 401 -8.20 -11.89 -10.53
N LYS A 402 -9.18 -12.77 -10.78
CA LYS A 402 -9.88 -12.86 -12.07
C LYS A 402 -10.67 -11.60 -12.37
N THR A 403 -11.35 -11.03 -11.37
CA THR A 403 -12.04 -9.75 -11.51
C THR A 403 -11.04 -8.64 -11.84
N TYR A 404 -9.92 -8.58 -11.12
CA TYR A 404 -8.90 -7.56 -11.35
C TYR A 404 -8.24 -7.70 -12.73
N GLN A 405 -7.93 -8.90 -13.17
CA GLN A 405 -7.47 -9.19 -14.53
C GLN A 405 -8.42 -8.64 -15.60
N HIS A 406 -9.72 -8.83 -15.41
CA HIS A 406 -10.73 -8.28 -16.32
C HIS A 406 -10.82 -6.75 -16.27
N LEU A 407 -10.55 -6.14 -15.13
CA LEU A 407 -10.50 -4.69 -14.98
C LEU A 407 -9.23 -4.08 -15.59
N ALA A 408 -8.12 -4.80 -15.59
CA ALA A 408 -6.84 -4.35 -16.13
C ALA A 408 -6.74 -4.49 -17.65
N ALA A 409 -7.47 -5.44 -18.23
CA ALA A 409 -7.62 -5.64 -19.69
C ALA A 409 -8.46 -4.53 -20.33
#